data_f06d9ab186a0e6d1e34cc7a876bcb82b
#
_entry.id   f06d9ab186a0e6d1e34cc7a876bcb82b
#
_cell.length_a   1.000
_cell.length_b   1.000
_cell.length_c   1.000
_cell.angle_alpha   90.00
_cell.angle_beta   90.00
_cell.angle_gamma   90.00
#
_symmetry.space_group_name_H-M   'P 1'
#
loop_
_entity.id
_entity.type
_entity.pdbx_description
1 polymer ?
#
loop_
_entity_poly.entity_id
_entity_poly.type
_entity_poly.pdbx_seq_one_letter_code
_entity_poly.pdbx_strand_id
1 'polypeptide(L)'
;MEETAVKPHSPHPTDETPLFVVEMQWGQQPVRLTASRCLVLPADAPVTSVHIVAFQADRILVVRDRKGQFGFPGGRLEIGETLEEAMHREVYEEACAYLEPDFQLFAILKIECTERLPNREYPHDFSYMGMYVGRLRALDPIRSDPAGIITARDLFRRMDCENRLDQHDRILLREAMEVLKTMPNGVRRLRAFLGA
;
A
#
# COMPACT_ATOMS: atom_id res chain seq x y z
N MET A 1 34.00 -33.41 -14.39
CA MET A 1 33.62 -32.81 -13.13
C MET A 1 33.24 -31.36 -13.43
N GLU A 2 31.96 -31.11 -13.67
CA GLU A 2 31.44 -29.77 -13.92
C GLU A 2 31.10 -29.13 -12.56
N GLU A 3 31.80 -28.07 -12.26
CA GLU A 3 31.63 -27.25 -11.10
C GLU A 3 30.38 -26.36 -11.33
N THR A 4 29.25 -26.73 -10.71
CA THR A 4 28.03 -25.97 -10.76
C THR A 4 28.24 -24.67 -10.00
N ALA A 5 28.46 -23.58 -10.73
CA ALA A 5 28.53 -22.23 -10.19
C ALA A 5 27.18 -21.89 -9.50
N VAL A 6 27.18 -21.84 -8.18
CA VAL A 6 26.08 -21.32 -7.37
C VAL A 6 25.94 -19.84 -7.71
N LYS A 7 24.85 -19.47 -8.40
CA LYS A 7 24.49 -18.06 -8.60
C LYS A 7 24.34 -17.40 -7.23
N PRO A 8 24.93 -16.23 -7.02
CA PRO A 8 24.69 -15.51 -5.77
C PRO A 8 23.19 -15.21 -5.64
N HIS A 9 22.60 -15.69 -4.56
CA HIS A 9 21.24 -15.37 -4.16
C HIS A 9 21.19 -13.85 -3.93
N SER A 10 20.47 -13.13 -4.78
CA SER A 10 20.11 -11.74 -4.44
C SER A 10 19.32 -11.80 -3.14
N PRO A 11 19.65 -10.97 -2.14
CA PRO A 11 18.91 -11.00 -0.86
C PRO A 11 17.43 -10.76 -1.16
N HIS A 12 16.59 -11.72 -0.78
CA HIS A 12 15.15 -11.51 -0.80
C HIS A 12 14.85 -10.31 0.09
N PRO A 13 13.90 -9.42 -0.28
CA PRO A 13 13.53 -8.24 0.52
C PRO A 13 13.02 -8.59 1.93
N THR A 14 12.99 -9.87 2.28
CA THR A 14 12.56 -10.42 3.56
C THR A 14 13.69 -10.72 4.54
N ASP A 15 14.95 -10.39 4.23
CA ASP A 15 16.10 -10.62 5.13
C ASP A 15 16.24 -9.55 6.23
N GLU A 16 15.48 -8.45 6.14
CA GLU A 16 15.38 -7.45 7.20
C GLU A 16 14.26 -7.80 8.18
N THR A 17 14.41 -7.35 9.43
CA THR A 17 13.35 -7.47 10.45
C THR A 17 12.04 -6.89 9.90
N PRO A 18 10.95 -7.68 9.83
CA PRO A 18 9.70 -7.18 9.31
C PRO A 18 9.14 -6.03 10.15
N LEU A 19 8.43 -5.12 9.53
CA LEU A 19 7.70 -4.04 10.20
C LEU A 19 6.61 -4.59 11.12
N PHE A 20 5.92 -5.62 10.63
CA PHE A 20 4.98 -6.44 11.40
C PHE A 20 4.71 -7.77 10.69
N VAL A 21 4.20 -8.72 11.46
CA VAL A 21 3.62 -9.98 10.97
C VAL A 21 2.25 -10.14 11.64
N VAL A 22 1.22 -10.46 10.87
CA VAL A 22 -0.12 -10.69 11.39
C VAL A 22 -0.80 -11.84 10.65
N GLU A 23 -1.54 -12.66 11.40
CA GLU A 23 -2.44 -13.67 10.85
C GLU A 23 -3.87 -13.14 10.91
N MET A 24 -4.59 -13.26 9.81
CA MET A 24 -5.95 -12.74 9.69
C MET A 24 -6.80 -13.56 8.71
N GLN A 25 -8.11 -13.31 8.73
CA GLN A 25 -9.03 -13.85 7.74
C GLN A 25 -9.27 -12.83 6.63
N TRP A 26 -9.00 -13.25 5.40
CA TRP A 26 -9.35 -12.48 4.21
C TRP A 26 -10.54 -13.14 3.53
N GLY A 27 -11.75 -12.67 3.84
CA GLY A 27 -12.95 -13.40 3.54
C GLY A 27 -12.97 -14.74 4.29
N GLN A 28 -12.97 -15.86 3.56
CA GLN A 28 -12.85 -17.21 4.15
C GLN A 28 -11.42 -17.75 4.17
N GLN A 29 -10.47 -17.05 3.52
CA GLN A 29 -9.10 -17.51 3.40
C GLN A 29 -8.25 -17.04 4.59
N PRO A 30 -7.68 -17.94 5.39
CA PRO A 30 -6.70 -17.58 6.41
C PRO A 30 -5.39 -17.22 5.71
N VAL A 31 -4.83 -16.05 6.08
CA VAL A 31 -3.61 -15.51 5.50
C VAL A 31 -2.67 -15.02 6.58
N ARG A 32 -1.36 -15.08 6.26
CA ARG A 32 -0.31 -14.39 6.99
C ARG A 32 0.17 -13.21 6.15
N LEU A 33 0.14 -12.02 6.73
CA LEU A 33 0.72 -10.82 6.16
C LEU A 33 2.06 -10.53 6.83
N THR A 34 3.10 -10.37 6.01
CA THR A 34 4.42 -9.94 6.47
C THR A 34 4.77 -8.65 5.77
N ALA A 35 4.81 -7.53 6.51
CA ALA A 35 5.21 -6.24 5.98
C ALA A 35 6.71 -6.04 6.15
N SER A 36 7.39 -5.64 5.08
CA SER A 36 8.83 -5.36 5.06
C SER A 36 9.11 -4.06 4.30
N ARG A 37 10.16 -3.33 4.72
CA ARG A 37 10.66 -2.18 3.95
C ARG A 37 11.13 -2.64 2.60
N CYS A 38 10.77 -1.91 1.57
CA CYS A 38 11.19 -2.24 0.22
C CYS A 38 11.14 -0.97 -0.65
N LEU A 39 12.25 -0.67 -1.31
CA LEU A 39 12.34 0.45 -2.24
C LEU A 39 12.31 0.02 -3.71
N VAL A 40 12.54 -1.27 -3.97
CA VAL A 40 12.55 -1.85 -5.32
C VAL A 40 11.89 -3.22 -5.25
N LEU A 41 10.85 -3.43 -6.06
CA LEU A 41 10.20 -4.73 -6.14
C LEU A 41 11.15 -5.80 -6.68
N PRO A 42 11.10 -7.04 -6.15
CA PRO A 42 11.79 -8.17 -6.76
C PRO A 42 11.28 -8.40 -8.19
N ALA A 43 12.19 -8.69 -9.12
CA ALA A 43 11.87 -8.80 -10.56
C ALA A 43 10.75 -9.80 -10.87
N ASP A 44 10.68 -10.90 -10.10
CA ASP A 44 9.72 -11.99 -10.32
C ASP A 44 8.63 -12.03 -9.24
N ALA A 45 8.46 -10.94 -8.47
CA ALA A 45 7.45 -10.90 -7.41
C ALA A 45 6.03 -10.89 -8.02
N PRO A 46 5.15 -11.83 -7.66
CA PRO A 46 3.75 -11.79 -8.07
C PRO A 46 3.00 -10.68 -7.30
N VAL A 47 3.18 -9.42 -7.75
CA VAL A 47 2.46 -8.29 -7.18
C VAL A 47 1.02 -8.31 -7.70
N THR A 48 0.06 -8.42 -6.80
CA THR A 48 -1.36 -8.53 -7.14
C THR A 48 -2.18 -7.32 -6.74
N SER A 49 -1.62 -6.42 -5.94
CA SER A 49 -2.30 -5.20 -5.49
C SER A 49 -1.32 -4.08 -5.15
N VAL A 50 -1.82 -2.85 -5.19
CA VAL A 50 -1.10 -1.63 -4.85
C VAL A 50 -1.95 -0.74 -3.97
N HIS A 51 -1.31 -0.11 -2.97
CA HIS A 51 -1.95 0.89 -2.11
C HIS A 51 -1.03 2.09 -1.93
N ILE A 52 -1.60 3.25 -1.60
CA ILE A 52 -0.81 4.47 -1.46
C ILE A 52 -1.20 5.28 -0.23
N VAL A 53 -0.21 5.71 0.52
CA VAL A 53 -0.31 6.78 1.51
C VAL A 53 -0.11 8.11 0.77
N ALA A 54 -1.21 8.79 0.45
CA ALA A 54 -1.18 10.01 -0.36
C ALA A 54 -1.39 11.26 0.49
N PHE A 55 -0.57 12.28 0.24
CA PHE A 55 -0.54 13.53 1.01
C PHE A 55 -1.02 14.71 0.20
N GLN A 56 -1.85 15.58 0.83
CA GLN A 56 -2.18 16.91 0.35
C GLN A 56 -1.82 17.93 1.42
N ALA A 57 -0.76 18.69 1.21
CA ALA A 57 -0.18 19.58 2.21
C ALA A 57 0.10 18.85 3.55
N ASP A 58 -0.61 19.19 4.62
CA ASP A 58 -0.50 18.59 5.95
C ASP A 58 -1.55 17.50 6.25
N ARG A 59 -2.24 17.02 5.21
CA ARG A 59 -3.31 16.04 5.31
C ARG A 59 -3.01 14.76 4.57
N ILE A 60 -3.57 13.69 5.06
CA ILE A 60 -3.44 12.31 4.54
C ILE A 60 -4.79 11.89 3.99
N LEU A 61 -4.80 11.39 2.76
CA LEU A 61 -5.98 10.78 2.17
C LEU A 61 -6.22 9.42 2.82
N VAL A 62 -7.44 9.22 3.26
CA VAL A 62 -7.95 7.92 3.71
C VAL A 62 -9.31 7.66 3.09
N VAL A 63 -9.64 6.41 2.93
CA VAL A 63 -10.94 5.93 2.49
C VAL A 63 -11.61 5.17 3.63
N ARG A 64 -12.95 5.11 3.63
CA ARG A 64 -13.72 4.41 4.65
C ARG A 64 -14.59 3.36 3.99
N ASP A 65 -14.47 2.14 4.43
CA ASP A 65 -15.26 1.01 3.93
C ASP A 65 -16.71 0.99 4.50
N ARG A 66 -17.50 0.02 4.04
CA ARG A 66 -18.88 -0.22 4.52
C ARG A 66 -18.97 -0.61 6.00
N LYS A 67 -17.89 -1.12 6.60
CA LYS A 67 -17.82 -1.46 8.01
C LYS A 67 -17.40 -0.27 8.87
N GLY A 68 -17.11 0.88 8.24
CA GLY A 68 -16.63 2.08 8.89
C GLY A 68 -15.15 2.08 9.21
N GLN A 69 -14.38 1.12 8.68
CA GLN A 69 -12.93 1.05 8.85
C GLN A 69 -12.25 2.02 7.89
N PHE A 70 -11.21 2.70 8.39
CA PHE A 70 -10.38 3.59 7.59
C PHE A 70 -9.13 2.85 7.12
N GLY A 71 -8.71 3.14 5.89
CA GLY A 71 -7.50 2.59 5.29
C GLY A 71 -6.97 3.51 4.19
N PHE A 72 -5.89 3.09 3.54
CA PHE A 72 -5.32 3.79 2.41
C PHE A 72 -5.94 3.29 1.11
N PRO A 73 -6.21 4.19 0.14
CA PRO A 73 -6.78 3.78 -1.15
C PRO A 73 -5.83 2.87 -1.92
N GLY A 74 -6.42 1.95 -2.67
CA GLY A 74 -5.72 1.01 -3.51
C GLY A 74 -6.47 -0.30 -3.64
N GLY A 75 -6.04 -1.15 -4.56
CA GLY A 75 -6.69 -2.41 -4.83
C GLY A 75 -5.90 -3.33 -5.76
N ARG A 76 -6.61 -4.26 -6.38
CA ARG A 76 -6.01 -5.31 -7.21
C ARG A 76 -5.68 -4.80 -8.61
N LEU A 77 -4.60 -5.34 -9.18
CA LEU A 77 -4.29 -5.12 -10.57
C LEU A 77 -5.31 -5.85 -11.47
N GLU A 78 -5.72 -5.20 -12.54
CA GLU A 78 -6.44 -5.82 -13.63
C GLU A 78 -5.50 -6.50 -14.64
N ILE A 79 -6.05 -7.37 -15.48
CA ILE A 79 -5.24 -8.13 -16.44
C ILE A 79 -4.60 -7.18 -17.46
N GLY A 80 -3.27 -7.19 -17.51
CA GLY A 80 -2.49 -6.36 -18.44
C GLY A 80 -2.20 -4.94 -17.93
N GLU A 81 -2.65 -4.61 -16.73
CA GLU A 81 -2.44 -3.32 -16.09
C GLU A 81 -1.04 -3.24 -15.46
N THR A 82 -0.39 -2.11 -15.60
CA THR A 82 0.84 -1.81 -14.85
C THR A 82 0.50 -1.39 -13.42
N LEU A 83 1.48 -1.44 -12.52
CA LEU A 83 1.31 -0.98 -11.13
C LEU A 83 0.91 0.50 -11.05
N GLU A 84 1.44 1.33 -11.94
CA GLU A 84 1.13 2.76 -12.01
C GLU A 84 -0.31 3.01 -12.48
N GLU A 85 -0.75 2.29 -13.52
CA GLU A 85 -2.13 2.39 -14.01
C GLU A 85 -3.12 1.94 -12.93
N ALA A 86 -2.87 0.79 -12.27
CA ALA A 86 -3.68 0.32 -11.16
C ALA A 86 -3.76 1.35 -10.03
N MET A 87 -2.63 1.95 -9.65
CA MET A 87 -2.57 2.98 -8.63
C MET A 87 -3.47 4.17 -8.96
N HIS A 88 -3.35 4.69 -10.19
CA HIS A 88 -4.16 5.84 -10.63
C HIS A 88 -5.64 5.50 -10.71
N ARG A 89 -5.99 4.31 -11.23
CA ARG A 89 -7.38 3.85 -11.34
C ARG A 89 -8.02 3.70 -9.96
N GLU A 90 -7.38 2.94 -9.06
CA GLU A 90 -7.91 2.66 -7.71
C GLU A 90 -8.08 3.95 -6.89
N VAL A 91 -7.08 4.85 -6.91
CA VAL A 91 -7.18 6.12 -6.19
C VAL A 91 -8.33 6.99 -6.75
N TYR A 92 -8.57 6.91 -8.06
CA TYR A 92 -9.70 7.64 -8.64
C TYR A 92 -11.04 6.99 -8.32
N GLU A 93 -11.15 5.67 -8.43
CA GLU A 93 -12.39 4.91 -8.14
C GLU A 93 -12.82 5.05 -6.69
N GLU A 94 -11.91 4.88 -5.75
CA GLU A 94 -12.19 4.90 -4.31
C GLU A 94 -12.28 6.31 -3.71
N ALA A 95 -11.48 7.24 -4.24
CA ALA A 95 -11.33 8.55 -3.62
C ALA A 95 -11.61 9.73 -4.55
N CYS A 96 -11.91 9.55 -5.84
CA CYS A 96 -12.02 10.60 -6.83
C CYS A 96 -10.84 11.58 -6.75
N ALA A 97 -9.63 11.02 -6.64
CA ALA A 97 -8.41 11.77 -6.42
C ALA A 97 -7.39 11.51 -7.53
N TYR A 98 -6.55 12.49 -7.80
CA TYR A 98 -5.46 12.40 -8.77
C TYR A 98 -4.13 12.52 -8.06
N LEU A 99 -3.17 11.65 -8.43
CA LEU A 99 -1.82 11.66 -7.90
C LEU A 99 -0.90 12.57 -8.72
N GLU A 100 0.12 13.13 -8.04
CA GLU A 100 1.33 13.61 -8.72
C GLU A 100 2.11 12.40 -9.25
N PRO A 101 2.93 12.56 -10.32
CA PRO A 101 3.65 11.42 -10.91
C PRO A 101 4.80 10.89 -10.05
N ASP A 102 5.21 11.63 -9.02
CA ASP A 102 6.34 11.29 -8.15
C ASP A 102 5.88 10.49 -6.90
N PHE A 103 5.49 9.25 -7.07
CA PHE A 103 5.26 8.35 -5.94
C PHE A 103 6.36 7.28 -5.85
N GLN A 104 6.60 6.79 -4.64
CA GLN A 104 7.70 5.88 -4.34
C GLN A 104 7.24 4.68 -3.53
N LEU A 105 7.69 3.48 -3.90
CA LEU A 105 7.54 2.28 -3.08
C LEU A 105 8.29 2.47 -1.76
N PHE A 106 7.67 2.11 -0.63
CA PHE A 106 8.32 2.15 0.68
C PHE A 106 8.25 0.83 1.45
N ALA A 107 7.24 0.00 1.15
CA ALA A 107 7.08 -1.30 1.76
C ALA A 107 6.38 -2.28 0.82
N ILE A 108 6.54 -3.56 1.12
CA ILE A 108 5.76 -4.63 0.53
C ILE A 108 5.12 -5.45 1.65
N LEU A 109 3.91 -5.91 1.39
CA LEU A 109 3.22 -6.89 2.22
C LEU A 109 3.19 -8.22 1.47
N LYS A 110 3.91 -9.22 1.97
CA LYS A 110 3.79 -10.59 1.49
C LYS A 110 2.52 -11.19 2.09
N ILE A 111 1.66 -11.71 1.24
CA ILE A 111 0.38 -12.33 1.58
C ILE A 111 0.56 -13.83 1.34
N GLU A 112 0.57 -14.64 2.38
CA GLU A 112 0.72 -16.09 2.30
C GLU A 112 -0.58 -16.77 2.73
N CYS A 113 -1.13 -17.65 1.88
CA CYS A 113 -2.25 -18.50 2.28
C CYS A 113 -1.74 -19.57 3.26
N THR A 114 -2.23 -19.56 4.50
CA THR A 114 -1.78 -20.51 5.53
C THR A 114 -2.48 -21.86 5.45
N GLU A 115 -3.61 -21.91 4.72
CA GLU A 115 -4.35 -23.14 4.44
C GLU A 115 -4.75 -23.20 2.96
N ARG A 116 -4.72 -24.40 2.38
CA ARG A 116 -5.25 -24.62 1.02
C ARG A 116 -6.74 -24.95 1.10
N LEU A 117 -7.56 -23.95 0.80
CA LEU A 117 -9.01 -24.17 0.67
C LEU A 117 -9.36 -24.72 -0.74
N PRO A 118 -10.38 -25.60 -0.86
CA PRO A 118 -10.77 -26.19 -2.14
C PRO A 118 -11.17 -25.17 -3.22
N ASN A 119 -11.76 -24.05 -2.79
CA ASN A 119 -12.27 -22.98 -3.65
C ASN A 119 -11.59 -21.67 -3.34
N ARG A 120 -10.23 -21.66 -3.24
CA ARG A 120 -9.51 -20.43 -2.93
C ARG A 120 -9.66 -19.40 -4.07
N GLU A 121 -9.92 -18.16 -3.69
CA GLU A 121 -10.00 -17.03 -4.62
C GLU A 121 -8.61 -16.58 -5.13
N TYR A 122 -7.53 -17.01 -4.47
CA TYR A 122 -6.16 -16.64 -4.80
C TYR A 122 -5.47 -17.75 -5.58
N PRO A 123 -5.03 -17.50 -6.82
CA PRO A 123 -4.35 -18.50 -7.65
C PRO A 123 -2.93 -18.84 -7.16
N HIS A 124 -2.33 -17.96 -6.39
CA HIS A 124 -0.95 -18.11 -5.88
C HIS A 124 -0.91 -18.57 -4.43
N ASP A 125 0.10 -19.35 -4.04
CA ASP A 125 0.33 -19.71 -2.64
C ASP A 125 0.77 -18.49 -1.82
N PHE A 126 1.40 -17.52 -2.48
CA PHE A 126 1.70 -16.18 -1.95
C PHE A 126 1.62 -15.12 -3.05
N SER A 127 1.42 -13.90 -2.64
CA SER A 127 1.50 -12.72 -3.50
C SER A 127 2.04 -11.52 -2.73
N TYR A 128 2.29 -10.42 -3.43
CA TYR A 128 2.73 -9.18 -2.80
C TYR A 128 1.72 -8.06 -3.07
N MET A 129 1.59 -7.20 -2.05
CA MET A 129 0.95 -5.90 -2.13
C MET A 129 2.02 -4.84 -2.04
N GLY A 130 2.11 -3.95 -3.02
CA GLY A 130 3.01 -2.80 -3.00
C GLY A 130 2.40 -1.64 -2.21
N MET A 131 3.16 -1.09 -1.26
CA MET A 131 2.79 0.10 -0.49
C MET A 131 3.60 1.29 -0.96
N TYR A 132 2.91 2.29 -1.48
CA TYR A 132 3.53 3.49 -2.05
C TYR A 132 3.23 4.73 -1.20
N VAL A 133 4.08 5.73 -1.34
CA VAL A 133 3.88 7.07 -0.79
C VAL A 133 3.95 8.09 -1.91
N GLY A 134 3.07 9.08 -1.89
CA GLY A 134 3.01 10.11 -2.92
C GLY A 134 2.18 11.31 -2.51
N ARG A 135 1.92 12.18 -3.49
CA ARG A 135 1.16 13.43 -3.30
C ARG A 135 -0.07 13.46 -4.16
N LEU A 136 -1.11 14.10 -3.65
CA LEU A 136 -2.30 14.42 -4.42
C LEU A 136 -2.05 15.66 -5.26
N ARG A 137 -2.44 15.57 -6.52
CA ARG A 137 -2.50 16.71 -7.46
C ARG A 137 -3.82 17.45 -7.36
N ALA A 138 -4.93 16.70 -7.33
CA ALA A 138 -6.28 17.26 -7.34
C ALA A 138 -7.28 16.28 -6.73
N LEU A 139 -8.45 16.81 -6.41
CA LEU A 139 -9.61 16.07 -5.92
C LEU A 139 -10.84 16.49 -6.71
N ASP A 140 -11.57 15.53 -7.24
CA ASP A 140 -12.91 15.73 -7.78
C ASP A 140 -13.98 15.60 -6.68
N PRO A 141 -15.21 16.08 -6.91
CA PRO A 141 -16.34 15.74 -6.07
C PRO A 141 -16.49 14.22 -5.94
N ILE A 142 -16.70 13.76 -4.70
CA ILE A 142 -16.82 12.31 -4.45
C ILE A 142 -17.99 11.72 -5.21
N ARG A 143 -17.79 10.54 -5.80
CA ARG A 143 -18.79 9.70 -6.42
C ARG A 143 -18.84 8.36 -5.69
N SER A 144 -19.85 7.56 -6.01
CA SER A 144 -19.90 6.18 -5.51
C SER A 144 -18.76 5.36 -6.11
N ASP A 145 -18.07 4.61 -5.25
CA ASP A 145 -17.10 3.61 -5.65
C ASP A 145 -17.78 2.55 -6.56
N PRO A 146 -17.23 2.24 -7.76
CA PRO A 146 -17.79 1.25 -8.67
C PRO A 146 -17.91 -0.15 -8.04
N ALA A 147 -16.94 -0.58 -7.23
CA ALA A 147 -17.00 -1.83 -6.49
C ALA A 147 -17.95 -1.76 -5.29
N GLY A 148 -18.35 -0.56 -4.91
CA GLY A 148 -19.27 -0.30 -3.80
C GLY A 148 -18.71 -0.73 -2.45
N ILE A 149 -17.41 -0.84 -2.29
CA ILE A 149 -16.72 -1.19 -1.05
C ILE A 149 -16.49 0.06 -0.22
N ILE A 150 -16.02 1.13 -0.86
CA ILE A 150 -15.71 2.41 -0.23
C ILE A 150 -16.96 3.28 -0.17
N THR A 151 -17.20 3.86 0.99
CA THR A 151 -18.39 4.69 1.26
C THR A 151 -18.07 6.17 1.45
N ALA A 152 -16.81 6.49 1.77
CA ALA A 152 -16.37 7.86 1.97
C ALA A 152 -14.86 7.98 1.79
N ARG A 153 -14.44 9.20 1.50
CA ARG A 153 -13.06 9.66 1.52
C ARG A 153 -12.94 10.81 2.51
N ASP A 154 -11.83 10.86 3.21
CA ASP A 154 -11.50 11.96 4.14
C ASP A 154 -10.04 12.39 3.98
N LEU A 155 -9.75 13.63 4.39
CA LEU A 155 -8.42 14.20 4.48
C LEU A 155 -8.15 14.60 5.92
N PHE A 156 -7.40 13.79 6.65
CA PHE A 156 -7.10 14.03 8.05
C PHE A 156 -5.70 14.58 8.26
N ARG A 157 -5.53 15.42 9.26
CA ARG A 157 -4.21 15.69 9.82
C ARG A 157 -3.65 14.43 10.48
N ARG A 158 -2.33 14.37 10.61
CA ARG A 158 -1.64 13.19 11.11
C ARG A 158 -2.26 12.59 12.36
N MET A 159 -2.43 13.36 13.42
CA MET A 159 -2.95 12.83 14.70
C MET A 159 -4.38 12.29 14.56
N ASP A 160 -5.23 12.98 13.80
CA ASP A 160 -6.59 12.54 13.54
C ASP A 160 -6.62 11.26 12.69
N CYS A 161 -5.69 11.13 11.76
CA CYS A 161 -5.50 9.95 10.94
C CYS A 161 -5.03 8.76 11.79
N GLU A 162 -3.95 8.92 12.56
CA GLU A 162 -3.42 7.87 13.44
C GLU A 162 -4.46 7.35 14.44
N ASN A 163 -5.38 8.19 14.92
CA ASN A 163 -6.45 7.79 15.85
C ASN A 163 -7.54 6.94 15.19
N ARG A 164 -7.65 6.96 13.86
CA ARG A 164 -8.69 6.23 13.10
C ARG A 164 -8.18 4.97 12.45
N LEU A 165 -6.91 4.93 12.13
CA LEU A 165 -6.25 3.78 11.52
C LEU A 165 -6.03 2.66 12.54
N ASP A 166 -6.01 1.43 12.08
CA ASP A 166 -5.58 0.30 12.89
C ASP A 166 -4.07 0.37 13.21
N GLN A 167 -3.59 -0.57 14.01
CA GLN A 167 -2.19 -0.58 14.44
C GLN A 167 -1.20 -0.80 13.28
N HIS A 168 -1.58 -1.58 12.27
CA HIS A 168 -0.71 -1.93 11.14
C HIS A 168 -0.61 -0.77 10.16
N ASP A 169 -1.74 -0.14 9.84
CA ASP A 169 -1.79 1.05 9.00
C ASP A 169 -1.05 2.24 9.66
N ARG A 170 -1.08 2.36 10.99
CA ARG A 170 -0.26 3.36 11.70
C ARG A 170 1.25 3.13 11.53
N ILE A 171 1.69 1.86 11.49
CA ILE A 171 3.10 1.54 11.20
C ILE A 171 3.43 1.95 9.77
N LEU A 172 2.60 1.56 8.80
CA LEU A 172 2.77 1.92 7.39
C LEU A 172 2.77 3.44 7.18
N LEU A 173 1.89 4.19 7.85
CA LEU A 173 1.89 5.65 7.80
C LEU A 173 3.22 6.25 8.25
N ARG A 174 3.78 5.76 9.35
CA ARG A 174 5.07 6.25 9.86
C ARG A 174 6.21 5.98 8.88
N GLU A 175 6.27 4.79 8.31
CA GLU A 175 7.26 4.44 7.27
C GLU A 175 7.12 5.31 6.02
N ALA A 176 5.89 5.49 5.53
CA ALA A 176 5.60 6.38 4.41
C ALA A 176 6.07 7.82 4.65
N MET A 177 5.88 8.33 5.87
CA MET A 177 6.34 9.66 6.25
C MET A 177 7.86 9.79 6.25
N GLU A 178 8.61 8.75 6.65
CA GLU A 178 10.08 8.78 6.58
C GLU A 178 10.56 8.83 5.13
N VAL A 179 9.97 8.05 4.24
CA VAL A 179 10.30 8.07 2.81
C VAL A 179 9.90 9.41 2.17
N LEU A 180 8.72 9.96 2.51
CA LEU A 180 8.27 11.26 2.01
C LEU A 180 9.27 12.39 2.28
N LYS A 181 10.03 12.34 3.37
CA LYS A 181 11.09 13.32 3.72
C LYS A 181 12.22 13.32 2.69
N THR A 182 12.50 12.17 2.09
CA THR A 182 13.60 12.01 1.12
C THR A 182 13.20 12.32 -0.31
N MET A 183 11.89 12.34 -0.60
CA MET A 183 11.37 12.63 -1.93
C MET A 183 11.63 14.10 -2.34
N PRO A 184 11.83 14.40 -3.63
CA PRO A 184 11.96 15.77 -4.12
C PRO A 184 10.82 16.65 -3.59
N ASN A 185 11.15 17.85 -3.07
CA ASN A 185 10.21 18.76 -2.39
C ASN A 185 9.57 18.25 -1.08
N GLY A 186 9.95 17.07 -0.57
CA GLY A 186 9.42 16.50 0.68
C GLY A 186 9.73 17.39 1.90
N VAL A 187 10.94 17.88 2.02
CA VAL A 187 11.42 18.68 3.16
C VAL A 187 10.69 20.03 3.31
N ARG A 188 10.38 20.72 2.20
CA ARG A 188 9.66 22.01 2.26
C ARG A 188 8.21 21.87 2.75
N ARG A 189 7.53 20.80 2.36
CA ARG A 189 6.12 20.56 2.71
C ARG A 189 5.97 19.87 4.08
N LEU A 190 6.97 19.09 4.50
CA LEU A 190 6.95 18.46 5.82
C LEU A 190 7.11 19.45 6.98
N ARG A 191 7.80 20.59 6.79
CA ARG A 191 7.87 21.68 7.79
C ARG A 191 6.48 22.26 8.05
N ALA A 192 5.63 22.38 7.02
CA ALA A 192 4.23 22.77 7.19
C ALA A 192 3.41 21.69 7.91
N PHE A 193 3.80 20.41 7.78
CA PHE A 193 3.11 19.27 8.39
C PHE A 193 3.44 19.09 9.88
N LEU A 194 4.64 19.46 10.32
CA LEU A 194 5.11 19.27 11.71
C LEU A 194 4.79 20.48 12.62
N GLY A 195 4.13 21.50 12.09
CA GLY A 195 3.74 22.69 12.87
C GLY A 195 4.97 23.45 13.35
N ALA A 196 5.59 24.20 12.45
CA ALA A 196 6.56 25.22 12.83
C ALA A 196 5.83 26.41 13.46
#